data_0d8ca4e5f802ef2d46b63a41983b6741
#
_entry.id   0d8ca4e5f802ef2d46b63a41983b6741
#
_cell.length_a   1.000
_cell.length_b   1.000
_cell.length_c   1.000
_cell.angle_alpha   90.00
_cell.angle_beta   90.00
_cell.angle_gamma   90.00
#
_symmetry.space_group_name_H-M   'P 1'
#
loop_
_entity.id
_entity.type
_entity.pdbx_description
1 polymer ?
#
loop_
_entity_poly.entity_id
_entity_poly.type
_entity_poly.pdbx_seq_one_letter_code
_entity_poly.pdbx_strand_id
1 'polypeptide(L)'
;MLGIATLGNLAEHPRIGAFQQFLRGWYLSYFVPDQARALPMAGAQKHLSLSGDNLANYLQFIERSQPRRFESVLKRIATRIPGVRSIRHEKQKDGRLLIQFNDRGFVDPFYAQDMSDGTLKMFAYLLLLEDPESAPLIGIEEPENGLHHQLLAPLAEEMKERASASGGPQIVVTTHSPYFVDALGASEVWTLQKGADGFATAARCLDLPQVAAMVSEGIPMGALWFGNHLGRGNP
;
A
#
# COMPACT_ATOMS: atom_id res chain seq x y z
N MET A 1 -10.56 -16.22 -22.57
CA MET A 1 -10.82 -16.57 -21.15
C MET A 1 -9.66 -17.43 -20.68
N LEU A 2 -8.99 -17.07 -19.55
CA LEU A 2 -7.85 -17.84 -19.06
C LEU A 2 -8.33 -19.21 -18.56
N GLY A 3 -7.65 -20.29 -18.95
CA GLY A 3 -8.01 -21.68 -18.58
C GLY A 3 -8.18 -21.90 -17.07
N ILE A 4 -7.39 -21.19 -16.23
CA ILE A 4 -7.54 -21.18 -14.77
C ILE A 4 -8.95 -20.79 -14.31
N ALA A 5 -9.59 -19.83 -14.98
CA ALA A 5 -10.92 -19.36 -14.60
C ALA A 5 -12.01 -20.42 -14.83
N THR A 6 -11.79 -21.33 -15.77
CA THR A 6 -12.75 -22.39 -16.14
C THR A 6 -12.43 -23.71 -15.42
N LEU A 7 -11.16 -24.14 -15.45
CA LEU A 7 -10.72 -25.41 -14.89
C LEU A 7 -10.71 -25.43 -13.34
N GLY A 8 -10.56 -24.27 -12.70
CA GLY A 8 -10.56 -24.16 -11.24
C GLY A 8 -11.92 -24.53 -10.58
N ASN A 9 -12.98 -24.55 -11.35
CA ASN A 9 -14.32 -24.96 -10.89
C ASN A 9 -14.60 -26.48 -11.03
N LEU A 10 -13.66 -27.22 -11.63
CA LEU A 10 -13.82 -28.66 -11.80
C LEU A 10 -13.29 -29.40 -10.57
N ALA A 11 -14.11 -30.25 -9.97
CA ALA A 11 -13.75 -31.09 -8.82
C ALA A 11 -12.55 -32.01 -9.11
N GLU A 12 -12.32 -32.32 -10.39
CA GLU A 12 -11.22 -33.16 -10.87
C GLU A 12 -9.84 -32.49 -10.79
N HIS A 13 -9.80 -31.13 -10.59
CA HIS A 13 -8.56 -30.36 -10.57
C HIS A 13 -8.38 -29.54 -9.29
N PRO A 14 -8.27 -30.18 -8.09
CA PRO A 14 -8.25 -29.47 -6.82
C PRO A 14 -7.04 -28.51 -6.67
N ARG A 15 -5.89 -28.81 -7.29
CA ARG A 15 -4.71 -27.92 -7.29
C ARG A 15 -4.95 -26.64 -8.08
N ILE A 16 -5.65 -26.74 -9.20
CA ILE A 16 -6.02 -25.56 -10.00
C ILE A 16 -7.04 -24.71 -9.24
N GLY A 17 -8.00 -25.35 -8.57
CA GLY A 17 -8.96 -24.66 -7.70
C GLY A 17 -8.26 -23.92 -6.54
N ALA A 18 -7.32 -24.56 -5.87
CA ALA A 18 -6.54 -23.93 -4.79
C ALA A 18 -5.72 -22.73 -5.30
N PHE A 19 -5.06 -22.86 -6.46
CA PHE A 19 -4.32 -21.77 -7.07
C PHE A 19 -5.24 -20.61 -7.53
N GLN A 20 -6.40 -20.93 -8.11
CA GLN A 20 -7.40 -19.92 -8.44
C GLN A 20 -7.87 -19.14 -7.18
N GLN A 21 -8.11 -19.86 -6.09
CA GLN A 21 -8.53 -19.24 -4.83
C GLN A 21 -7.43 -18.35 -4.24
N PHE A 22 -6.16 -18.79 -4.33
CA PHE A 22 -5.01 -17.99 -3.94
C PHE A 22 -4.94 -16.68 -4.76
N LEU A 23 -5.06 -16.76 -6.09
CA LEU A 23 -5.05 -15.57 -6.95
C LEU A 23 -6.24 -14.62 -6.68
N ARG A 24 -7.41 -15.17 -6.37
CA ARG A 24 -8.59 -14.36 -6.01
C ARG A 24 -8.43 -13.63 -4.68
N GLY A 25 -7.56 -14.12 -3.81
CA GLY A 25 -7.22 -13.48 -2.55
C GLY A 25 -6.25 -12.30 -2.71
N TRP A 26 -5.65 -12.09 -3.88
CA TRP A 26 -4.73 -10.98 -4.10
C TRP A 26 -5.48 -9.65 -4.10
N TYR A 27 -4.89 -8.65 -3.47
CA TYR A 27 -5.33 -7.27 -3.54
C TYR A 27 -4.29 -6.46 -4.31
N LEU A 28 -4.71 -5.80 -5.37
CA LEU A 28 -3.87 -4.90 -6.15
C LEU A 28 -4.39 -3.48 -5.96
N SER A 29 -3.56 -2.55 -5.52
CA SER A 29 -3.94 -1.18 -5.27
C SER A 29 -3.51 -0.28 -6.43
N TYR A 30 -4.48 0.45 -6.96
CA TYR A 30 -4.27 1.60 -7.84
C TYR A 30 -5.05 2.78 -7.26
N PHE A 31 -4.60 3.27 -6.12
CA PHE A 31 -5.31 4.28 -5.36
C PHE A 31 -5.37 5.63 -6.09
N VAL A 32 -6.58 6.16 -6.26
CA VAL A 32 -6.87 7.43 -6.93
C VAL A 32 -7.42 8.42 -5.89
N PRO A 33 -6.64 9.43 -5.46
CA PRO A 33 -7.06 10.37 -4.39
C PRO A 33 -8.41 11.04 -4.67
N ASP A 34 -8.68 11.45 -5.91
CA ASP A 34 -9.96 12.07 -6.27
C ASP A 34 -11.16 11.16 -6.05
N GLN A 35 -11.02 9.86 -6.24
CA GLN A 35 -12.08 8.90 -5.94
C GLN A 35 -12.27 8.70 -4.44
N ALA A 36 -11.19 8.76 -3.66
CA ALA A 36 -11.26 8.67 -2.21
C ALA A 36 -11.94 9.87 -1.54
N ARG A 37 -12.09 10.99 -2.26
CA ARG A 37 -12.87 12.17 -1.82
C ARG A 37 -14.37 11.98 -1.95
N ALA A 38 -14.83 10.87 -2.52
CA ALA A 38 -16.24 10.57 -2.64
C ALA A 38 -16.95 10.54 -1.27
N LEU A 39 -18.23 10.91 -1.28
CA LEU A 39 -19.11 10.83 -0.12
C LEU A 39 -20.08 9.65 -0.29
N PRO A 40 -19.65 8.43 -0.02
CA PRO A 40 -20.49 7.27 -0.23
C PRO A 40 -21.63 7.21 0.76
N MET A 41 -22.73 6.58 0.36
CA MET A 41 -23.79 6.21 1.29
C MET A 41 -23.25 5.21 2.34
N ALA A 42 -23.67 5.37 3.58
CA ALA A 42 -23.26 4.49 4.66
C ALA A 42 -23.60 3.03 4.36
N GLY A 43 -22.60 2.18 4.44
CA GLY A 43 -22.69 0.74 4.22
C GLY A 43 -21.28 0.16 4.37
N ALA A 44 -21.07 -0.74 5.34
CA ALA A 44 -19.76 -1.31 5.57
C ALA A 44 -19.33 -2.17 4.37
N GLN A 45 -18.15 -1.92 3.86
CA GLN A 45 -17.51 -2.71 2.80
C GLN A 45 -16.23 -3.34 3.35
N LYS A 46 -16.11 -4.66 3.20
CA LYS A 46 -15.06 -5.47 3.84
C LYS A 46 -13.64 -5.13 3.37
N HIS A 47 -13.51 -4.72 2.13
CA HIS A 47 -12.20 -4.46 1.53
C HIS A 47 -12.18 -3.08 0.90
N LEU A 48 -11.02 -2.43 0.98
CA LEU A 48 -10.79 -1.21 0.25
C LEU A 48 -10.88 -1.52 -1.25
N SER A 49 -11.61 -0.70 -2.00
CA SER A 49 -11.64 -0.83 -3.47
C SER A 49 -10.26 -0.49 -4.07
N LEU A 50 -10.00 -0.97 -5.28
CA LEU A 50 -8.71 -0.75 -5.95
C LEU A 50 -8.37 0.74 -6.06
N SER A 51 -9.38 1.58 -6.30
CA SER A 51 -9.24 3.03 -6.49
C SER A 51 -9.44 3.86 -5.22
N GLY A 52 -9.97 3.26 -4.15
CA GLY A 52 -10.20 3.94 -2.87
C GLY A 52 -11.52 4.73 -2.78
N ASP A 53 -12.44 4.61 -3.76
CA ASP A 53 -13.72 5.32 -3.77
C ASP A 53 -14.64 4.95 -2.60
N ASN A 54 -14.39 3.83 -1.93
CA ASN A 54 -15.10 3.37 -0.76
C ASN A 54 -14.35 3.58 0.56
N LEU A 55 -13.35 4.46 0.60
CA LEU A 55 -12.47 4.63 1.77
C LEU A 55 -13.26 4.85 3.07
N ALA A 56 -14.33 5.67 3.04
CA ALA A 56 -15.17 5.91 4.22
C ALA A 56 -16.00 4.67 4.63
N ASN A 57 -16.46 3.87 3.68
CA ASN A 57 -17.16 2.61 3.96
C ASN A 57 -16.22 1.56 4.55
N TYR A 58 -15.00 1.49 4.04
CA TYR A 58 -13.96 0.59 4.55
C TYR A 58 -13.55 0.98 5.98
N LEU A 59 -13.38 2.28 6.26
CA LEU A 59 -13.14 2.78 7.61
C LEU A 59 -14.28 2.38 8.57
N GLN A 60 -15.53 2.49 8.13
CA GLN A 60 -16.69 2.05 8.92
C GLN A 60 -16.68 0.53 9.15
N PHE A 61 -16.19 -0.25 8.18
CA PHE A 61 -16.03 -1.71 8.35
C PHE A 61 -14.98 -2.03 9.42
N ILE A 62 -13.81 -1.38 9.39
CA ILE A 62 -12.75 -1.57 10.40
C ILE A 62 -13.29 -1.24 11.80
N GLU A 63 -14.01 -0.13 11.97
CA GLU A 63 -14.64 0.21 13.25
C GLU A 63 -15.57 -0.89 13.77
N ARG A 64 -16.44 -1.41 12.90
CA ARG A 64 -17.40 -2.48 13.28
C ARG A 64 -16.72 -3.82 13.56
N SER A 65 -15.66 -4.13 12.82
CA SER A 65 -14.92 -5.39 12.96
C SER A 65 -14.02 -5.40 14.18
N GLN A 66 -13.45 -4.25 14.55
CA GLN A 66 -12.48 -4.10 15.63
C GLN A 66 -12.76 -2.89 16.54
N PRO A 67 -13.94 -2.76 17.13
CA PRO A 67 -14.34 -1.56 17.87
C PRO A 67 -13.41 -1.21 19.04
N ARG A 68 -12.81 -2.22 19.69
CA ARG A 68 -11.86 -2.02 20.80
C ARG A 68 -10.49 -1.49 20.34
N ARG A 69 -10.11 -1.74 19.11
CA ARG A 69 -8.82 -1.32 18.53
C ARG A 69 -8.93 -0.08 17.65
N PHE A 70 -10.12 0.23 17.19
CA PHE A 70 -10.35 1.27 16.18
C PHE A 70 -9.70 2.61 16.52
N GLU A 71 -9.96 3.13 17.73
CA GLU A 71 -9.37 4.41 18.15
C GLU A 71 -7.85 4.35 18.22
N SER A 72 -7.27 3.24 18.67
CA SER A 72 -5.82 3.08 18.74
C SER A 72 -5.19 3.00 17.34
N VAL A 73 -5.87 2.34 16.39
CA VAL A 73 -5.48 2.28 14.98
C VAL A 73 -5.46 3.68 14.37
N LEU A 74 -6.56 4.44 14.50
CA LEU A 74 -6.61 5.81 13.97
C LEU A 74 -5.59 6.74 14.63
N LYS A 75 -5.36 6.60 15.92
CA LYS A 75 -4.33 7.36 16.64
C LYS A 75 -2.93 7.04 16.10
N ARG A 76 -2.62 5.76 15.89
CA ARG A 76 -1.34 5.34 15.29
C ARG A 76 -1.18 5.91 13.88
N ILE A 77 -2.19 5.78 13.03
CA ILE A 77 -2.18 6.35 11.68
C ILE A 77 -1.96 7.87 11.72
N ALA A 78 -2.67 8.59 12.59
CA ALA A 78 -2.52 10.03 12.72
C ALA A 78 -1.09 10.46 13.11
N THR A 79 -0.37 9.65 13.89
CA THR A 79 1.03 9.99 14.22
C THR A 79 1.99 9.87 13.04
N ARG A 80 1.61 9.14 11.99
CA ARG A 80 2.41 8.93 10.76
C ARG A 80 2.12 9.96 9.67
N ILE A 81 1.08 10.75 9.84
CA ILE A 81 0.68 11.78 8.86
C ILE A 81 1.03 13.17 9.44
N PRO A 82 1.95 13.91 8.81
CA PRO A 82 2.36 15.23 9.29
C PRO A 82 1.16 16.18 9.43
N GLY A 83 1.13 16.93 10.54
CA GLY A 83 0.05 17.89 10.84
C GLY A 83 -1.19 17.26 11.46
N VAL A 84 -1.53 16.03 11.11
CA VAL A 84 -2.74 15.37 11.60
C VAL A 84 -2.62 15.04 13.10
N ARG A 85 -3.62 15.50 13.86
CA ARG A 85 -3.76 15.24 15.31
C ARG A 85 -4.64 14.03 15.58
N SER A 86 -5.76 13.94 14.87
CA SER A 86 -6.70 12.82 14.98
C SER A 86 -7.55 12.69 13.71
N ILE A 87 -8.07 11.50 13.51
CA ILE A 87 -8.93 11.14 12.37
C ILE A 87 -10.23 10.60 12.95
N ARG A 88 -11.35 10.96 12.33
CA ARG A 88 -12.68 10.46 12.69
C ARG A 88 -13.51 10.26 11.43
N HIS A 89 -14.58 9.51 11.53
CA HIS A 89 -15.61 9.50 10.51
C HIS A 89 -16.97 9.83 11.12
N GLU A 90 -17.84 10.39 10.30
CA GLU A 90 -19.17 10.81 10.71
C GLU A 90 -20.19 10.38 9.66
N LYS A 91 -21.33 9.91 10.12
CA LYS A 91 -22.48 9.67 9.25
C LYS A 91 -23.37 10.91 9.26
N GLN A 92 -23.55 11.51 8.10
CA GLN A 92 -24.42 12.67 7.89
C GLN A 92 -25.90 12.30 8.00
N LYS A 93 -26.77 13.30 8.18
CA LYS A 93 -28.23 13.12 8.25
C LYS A 93 -28.83 12.52 6.98
N ASP A 94 -28.23 12.80 5.82
CA ASP A 94 -28.61 12.25 4.52
C ASP A 94 -28.11 10.82 4.29
N GLY A 95 -27.37 10.26 5.26
CA GLY A 95 -26.83 8.90 5.22
C GLY A 95 -25.44 8.78 4.62
N ARG A 96 -24.81 9.84 4.15
CA ARG A 96 -23.45 9.84 3.63
C ARG A 96 -22.39 9.73 4.73
N LEU A 97 -21.22 9.21 4.38
CA LEU A 97 -20.07 9.11 5.26
C LEU A 97 -19.05 10.21 4.93
N LEU A 98 -18.57 10.88 5.97
CA LEU A 98 -17.49 11.85 5.92
C LEU A 98 -16.27 11.31 6.70
N ILE A 99 -15.08 11.59 6.21
CA ILE A 99 -13.83 11.41 6.97
C ILE A 99 -13.34 12.81 7.36
N GLN A 100 -13.06 12.99 8.65
CA GLN A 100 -12.59 14.23 9.24
C GLN A 100 -11.15 14.06 9.71
N PHE A 101 -10.30 15.04 9.40
CA PHE A 101 -8.93 15.15 9.84
C PHE A 101 -8.81 16.41 10.71
N ASN A 102 -8.48 16.24 11.99
CA ASN A 102 -8.19 17.37 12.86
C ASN A 102 -6.69 17.65 12.77
N ASP A 103 -6.35 18.85 12.35
CA ASP A 103 -4.97 19.34 12.28
C ASP A 103 -4.58 20.05 13.58
N ARG A 104 -3.26 20.09 13.87
CA ARG A 104 -2.73 20.69 15.10
C ARG A 104 -2.85 22.21 15.13
N GLY A 105 -2.88 22.85 13.97
CA GLY A 105 -2.92 24.31 13.82
C GLY A 105 -4.31 24.90 13.65
N PHE A 106 -5.36 24.07 13.58
CA PHE A 106 -6.71 24.52 13.25
C PHE A 106 -7.73 24.06 14.30
N VAL A 107 -8.77 24.88 14.50
CA VAL A 107 -9.88 24.57 15.42
C VAL A 107 -10.89 23.66 14.73
N ASP A 108 -11.22 23.99 13.48
CA ASP A 108 -12.18 23.24 12.69
C ASP A 108 -11.50 22.07 11.97
N PRO A 109 -12.16 20.90 11.81
CA PRO A 109 -11.61 19.78 11.07
C PRO A 109 -11.62 20.06 9.58
N PHE A 110 -10.65 19.47 8.88
CA PHE A 110 -10.69 19.33 7.44
C PHE A 110 -11.41 18.02 7.08
N TYR A 111 -12.08 18.01 5.94
CA TYR A 111 -12.68 16.82 5.39
C TYR A 111 -11.75 16.17 4.35
N ALA A 112 -12.02 14.91 4.01
CA ALA A 112 -11.25 14.21 2.98
C ALA A 112 -11.19 14.99 1.66
N GLN A 113 -12.24 15.77 1.35
CA GLN A 113 -12.33 16.64 0.17
C GLN A 113 -11.27 17.75 0.15
N ASP A 114 -10.86 18.20 1.33
CA ASP A 114 -9.93 19.33 1.52
C ASP A 114 -8.49 18.87 1.70
N MET A 115 -8.28 17.56 1.86
CA MET A 115 -6.95 17.00 2.10
C MET A 115 -6.12 16.88 0.83
N SER A 116 -4.80 17.04 0.97
CA SER A 116 -3.88 16.78 -0.12
C SER A 116 -3.91 15.32 -0.58
N ASP A 117 -3.57 15.06 -1.84
CA ASP A 117 -3.48 13.73 -2.41
C ASP A 117 -2.55 12.83 -1.59
N GLY A 118 -1.40 13.36 -1.20
CA GLY A 118 -0.42 12.63 -0.39
C GLY A 118 -0.96 12.24 0.98
N THR A 119 -1.72 13.14 1.64
CA THR A 119 -2.35 12.84 2.93
C THR A 119 -3.38 11.71 2.81
N LEU A 120 -4.25 11.78 1.80
CA LEU A 120 -5.26 10.74 1.56
C LEU A 120 -4.63 9.40 1.20
N LYS A 121 -3.59 9.42 0.37
CA LYS A 121 -2.85 8.23 -0.04
C LYS A 121 -2.15 7.56 1.14
N MET A 122 -1.44 8.34 1.94
CA MET A 122 -0.80 7.86 3.16
C MET A 122 -1.83 7.25 4.13
N PHE A 123 -2.95 7.94 4.34
CA PHE A 123 -4.05 7.44 5.18
C PHE A 123 -4.60 6.11 4.67
N ALA A 124 -4.90 6.02 3.37
CA ALA A 124 -5.46 4.81 2.76
C ALA A 124 -4.51 3.61 2.87
N TYR A 125 -3.21 3.80 2.59
CA TYR A 125 -2.22 2.73 2.72
C TYR A 125 -2.04 2.28 4.17
N LEU A 126 -1.92 3.22 5.11
CA LEU A 126 -1.82 2.86 6.52
C LEU A 126 -3.07 2.13 7.02
N LEU A 127 -4.27 2.55 6.56
CA LEU A 127 -5.50 1.87 6.89
C LEU A 127 -5.57 0.45 6.29
N LEU A 128 -5.09 0.27 5.05
CA LEU A 128 -4.99 -1.03 4.39
C LEU A 128 -4.06 -1.99 5.16
N LEU A 129 -2.94 -1.48 5.67
CA LEU A 129 -2.01 -2.29 6.49
C LEU A 129 -2.60 -2.73 7.83
N GLU A 130 -3.64 -2.04 8.31
CA GLU A 130 -4.39 -2.40 9.53
C GLU A 130 -5.57 -3.34 9.27
N ASP A 131 -5.78 -3.78 8.03
CA ASP A 131 -6.90 -4.67 7.68
C ASP A 131 -6.89 -5.92 8.56
N PRO A 132 -7.99 -6.19 9.30
CA PRO A 132 -8.13 -7.39 10.10
C PRO A 132 -8.22 -8.68 9.27
N GLU A 133 -8.74 -8.57 8.05
CA GLU A 133 -8.87 -9.65 7.06
C GLU A 133 -7.89 -9.43 5.89
N SER A 134 -6.63 -9.13 6.21
CA SER A 134 -5.60 -8.79 5.21
C SER A 134 -5.51 -9.84 4.10
N ALA A 135 -5.44 -9.37 2.87
CA ALA A 135 -5.14 -10.22 1.71
C ALA A 135 -3.81 -10.95 1.89
N PRO A 136 -3.66 -12.20 1.41
CA PRO A 136 -2.39 -12.94 1.49
C PRO A 136 -1.27 -12.31 0.67
N LEU A 137 -1.63 -11.57 -0.39
CA LEU A 137 -0.72 -10.75 -1.19
C LEU A 137 -1.34 -9.39 -1.46
N ILE A 138 -0.56 -8.34 -1.19
CA ILE A 138 -0.89 -6.94 -1.49
C ILE A 138 0.11 -6.44 -2.52
N GLY A 139 -0.39 -6.05 -3.71
CA GLY A 139 0.39 -5.37 -4.75
C GLY A 139 0.07 -3.88 -4.75
N ILE A 140 1.09 -3.04 -4.73
CA ILE A 140 0.95 -1.58 -4.77
C ILE A 140 1.81 -1.03 -5.90
N GLU A 141 1.17 -0.33 -6.83
CA GLU A 141 1.86 0.28 -7.96
C GLU A 141 2.20 1.74 -7.64
N GLU A 142 3.49 2.07 -7.79
CA GLU A 142 4.04 3.42 -7.66
C GLU A 142 3.44 4.26 -6.52
N PRO A 143 3.61 3.82 -5.24
CA PRO A 143 3.05 4.55 -4.11
C PRO A 143 3.55 5.98 -3.99
N GLU A 144 4.72 6.28 -4.55
CA GLU A 144 5.32 7.61 -4.58
C GLU A 144 4.52 8.67 -5.33
N ASN A 145 3.70 8.28 -6.30
CA ASN A 145 2.91 9.22 -7.09
C ASN A 145 1.98 10.05 -6.22
N GLY A 146 2.24 11.35 -6.11
CA GLY A 146 1.49 12.28 -5.26
C GLY A 146 1.88 12.28 -3.78
N LEU A 147 2.84 11.46 -3.36
CA LEU A 147 3.41 11.51 -2.01
C LEU A 147 4.63 12.42 -1.94
N HIS A 148 4.75 13.18 -0.85
CA HIS A 148 5.98 13.91 -0.56
C HIS A 148 7.11 12.90 -0.27
N HIS A 149 8.31 13.13 -0.84
CA HIS A 149 9.44 12.20 -0.74
C HIS A 149 9.80 11.79 0.70
N GLN A 150 9.63 12.70 1.68
CA GLN A 150 9.87 12.40 3.10
C GLN A 150 8.89 11.39 3.72
N LEU A 151 7.76 11.10 3.06
CA LEU A 151 6.79 10.10 3.52
C LEU A 151 7.07 8.70 2.98
N LEU A 152 7.96 8.58 1.99
CA LEU A 152 8.19 7.31 1.30
C LEU A 152 8.95 6.30 2.17
N ALA A 153 10.01 6.73 2.85
CA ALA A 153 10.73 5.87 3.79
C ALA A 153 9.83 5.41 4.97
N PRO A 154 9.09 6.30 5.67
CA PRO A 154 8.13 5.88 6.68
C PRO A 154 7.07 4.89 6.15
N LEU A 155 6.56 5.09 4.93
CA LEU A 155 5.59 4.16 4.33
C LEU A 155 6.21 2.78 4.07
N ALA A 156 7.43 2.74 3.52
CA ALA A 156 8.15 1.49 3.29
C ALA A 156 8.41 0.73 4.59
N GLU A 157 8.79 1.44 5.66
CA GLU A 157 8.98 0.84 7.00
C GLU A 157 7.69 0.22 7.55
N GLU A 158 6.55 0.91 7.45
CA GLU A 158 5.24 0.37 7.87
C GLU A 158 4.87 -0.88 7.05
N MET A 159 5.14 -0.88 5.74
CA MET A 159 4.92 -2.06 4.88
C MET A 159 5.81 -3.25 5.30
N LYS A 160 7.08 -3.00 5.60
CA LYS A 160 8.02 -4.04 6.09
C LYS A 160 7.58 -4.60 7.44
N GLU A 161 7.22 -3.73 8.38
CA GLU A 161 6.72 -4.14 9.70
C GLU A 161 5.50 -5.04 9.55
N ARG A 162 4.54 -4.65 8.71
CA ARG A 162 3.33 -5.43 8.46
C ARG A 162 3.60 -6.75 7.78
N ALA A 163 4.49 -6.78 6.78
CA ALA A 163 4.85 -8.01 6.07
C ALA A 163 5.61 -9.00 6.96
N SER A 164 6.42 -8.49 7.90
CA SER A 164 7.21 -9.30 8.83
C SER A 164 6.41 -9.79 10.04
N ALA A 165 5.21 -9.27 10.27
CA ALA A 165 4.35 -9.70 11.37
C ALA A 165 3.89 -11.15 11.16
N SER A 166 3.68 -11.87 12.27
CA SER A 166 3.14 -13.25 12.20
C SER A 166 1.79 -13.27 11.47
N GLY A 167 1.70 -14.03 10.39
CA GLY A 167 0.53 -14.06 9.52
C GLY A 167 0.34 -12.78 8.68
N GLY A 168 1.40 -11.97 8.53
CA GLY A 168 1.38 -10.79 7.66
C GLY A 168 1.28 -11.15 6.18
N PRO A 169 0.80 -10.19 5.35
CA PRO A 169 0.71 -10.39 3.92
C PRO A 169 2.09 -10.38 3.25
N GLN A 170 2.21 -11.01 2.11
CA GLN A 170 3.28 -10.68 1.18
C GLN A 170 2.96 -9.32 0.54
N ILE A 171 3.90 -8.37 0.59
CA ILE A 171 3.71 -7.06 -0.03
C ILE A 171 4.68 -6.93 -1.20
N VAL A 172 4.16 -6.62 -2.38
CA VAL A 172 4.92 -6.37 -3.61
C VAL A 172 4.65 -4.94 -4.04
N VAL A 173 5.71 -4.15 -4.20
CA VAL A 173 5.62 -2.75 -4.59
C VAL A 173 6.42 -2.53 -5.87
N THR A 174 5.83 -1.85 -6.85
CA THR A 174 6.58 -1.28 -7.97
C THR A 174 6.90 0.17 -7.66
N THR A 175 8.12 0.62 -7.92
CA THR A 175 8.53 1.99 -7.63
C THR A 175 9.61 2.47 -8.58
N HIS A 176 9.58 3.76 -8.88
CA HIS A 176 10.64 4.53 -9.53
C HIS A 176 11.29 5.54 -8.56
N SER A 177 11.02 5.42 -7.25
CA SER A 177 11.55 6.34 -6.25
C SER A 177 12.74 5.78 -5.49
N PRO A 178 13.94 6.36 -5.63
CA PRO A 178 15.09 6.00 -4.82
C PRO A 178 14.86 6.23 -3.33
N TYR A 179 14.04 7.23 -2.95
CA TYR A 179 13.68 7.49 -1.55
C TYR A 179 12.86 6.37 -0.91
N PHE A 180 12.04 5.68 -1.71
CA PHE A 180 11.32 4.49 -1.23
C PHE A 180 12.28 3.32 -1.03
N VAL A 181 13.18 3.13 -1.98
CA VAL A 181 14.16 2.05 -1.98
C VAL A 181 15.21 2.20 -0.87
N ASP A 182 15.52 3.43 -0.42
CA ASP A 182 16.45 3.71 0.68
C ASP A 182 16.04 3.08 2.02
N ALA A 183 14.74 2.86 2.24
CA ALA A 183 14.24 2.20 3.44
C ALA A 183 14.33 0.65 3.38
N LEU A 184 14.77 0.10 2.24
CA LEU A 184 14.79 -1.33 1.97
C LEU A 184 16.22 -1.88 1.98
N GLY A 185 16.35 -3.15 2.37
CA GLY A 185 17.61 -3.87 2.23
C GLY A 185 17.78 -4.46 0.82
N ALA A 186 19.02 -4.74 0.42
CA ALA A 186 19.31 -5.35 -0.89
C ALA A 186 18.58 -6.67 -1.14
N SER A 187 18.21 -7.39 -0.07
CA SER A 187 17.45 -8.64 -0.15
C SER A 187 15.97 -8.45 -0.48
N GLU A 188 15.45 -7.23 -0.31
CA GLU A 188 14.04 -6.87 -0.51
C GLU A 188 13.81 -6.21 -1.87
N VAL A 189 14.90 -5.79 -2.55
CA VAL A 189 14.85 -5.05 -3.81
C VAL A 189 15.19 -5.95 -5.00
N TRP A 190 14.34 -5.88 -6.01
CA TRP A 190 14.51 -6.54 -7.30
C TRP A 190 14.52 -5.51 -8.42
N THR A 191 15.43 -5.66 -9.35
CA THR A 191 15.46 -4.85 -10.57
C THR A 191 14.81 -5.61 -11.72
N LEU A 192 14.04 -4.91 -12.55
CA LEU A 192 13.50 -5.43 -13.79
C LEU A 192 14.10 -4.65 -14.97
N GLN A 193 14.58 -5.38 -15.96
CA GLN A 193 15.12 -4.78 -17.17
C GLN A 193 14.53 -5.47 -18.40
N LYS A 194 14.03 -4.69 -19.35
CA LYS A 194 13.59 -5.19 -20.65
C LYS A 194 14.82 -5.43 -21.54
N GLY A 195 14.97 -6.65 -22.04
CA GLY A 195 16.02 -7.02 -22.99
C GLY A 195 15.71 -6.54 -24.42
N ALA A 196 16.72 -6.58 -25.28
CA ALA A 196 16.55 -6.27 -26.71
C ALA A 196 15.59 -7.24 -27.42
N ASP A 197 15.37 -8.42 -26.89
CA ASP A 197 14.41 -9.43 -27.33
C ASP A 197 12.98 -9.14 -26.90
N GLY A 198 12.76 -8.05 -26.12
CA GLY A 198 11.46 -7.65 -25.61
C GLY A 198 11.02 -8.34 -24.32
N PHE A 199 11.78 -9.31 -23.82
CA PHE A 199 11.49 -9.99 -22.57
C PHE A 199 12.10 -9.23 -21.37
N ALA A 200 11.40 -9.26 -20.23
CA ALA A 200 11.92 -8.70 -18.98
C ALA A 200 12.74 -9.74 -18.24
N THR A 201 13.88 -9.32 -17.71
CA THR A 201 14.69 -10.09 -16.76
C THR A 201 14.60 -9.46 -15.39
N ALA A 202 14.43 -10.29 -14.34
CA ALA A 202 14.46 -9.87 -12.95
C ALA A 202 15.75 -10.30 -12.29
N ALA A 203 16.34 -9.42 -11.45
CA ALA A 203 17.50 -9.76 -10.64
C ALA A 203 17.33 -9.19 -9.24
N ARG A 204 17.66 -10.00 -8.22
CA ARG A 204 17.66 -9.54 -6.84
C ARG A 204 18.92 -8.72 -6.57
N CYS A 205 18.79 -7.56 -5.97
CA CYS A 205 19.94 -6.66 -5.74
C CYS A 205 21.01 -7.31 -4.85
N LEU A 206 20.61 -8.14 -3.89
CA LEU A 206 21.55 -8.88 -3.04
C LEU A 206 22.47 -9.81 -3.83
N ASP A 207 22.00 -10.35 -4.97
CA ASP A 207 22.75 -11.29 -5.81
C ASP A 207 23.75 -10.60 -6.76
N LEU A 208 23.78 -9.24 -6.73
CA LEU A 208 24.75 -8.44 -7.45
C LEU A 208 25.96 -8.17 -6.54
N PRO A 209 27.16 -8.77 -6.81
CA PRO A 209 28.30 -8.72 -5.90
C PRO A 209 28.74 -7.30 -5.53
N GLN A 210 28.74 -6.36 -6.51
CA GLN A 210 29.09 -4.96 -6.29
C GLN A 210 28.08 -4.26 -5.37
N VAL A 211 26.79 -4.58 -5.50
CA VAL A 211 25.71 -3.97 -4.67
C VAL A 211 25.83 -4.47 -3.23
N ALA A 212 26.01 -5.77 -3.03
CA ALA A 212 26.17 -6.36 -1.71
C ALA A 212 27.36 -5.75 -0.96
N ALA A 213 28.51 -5.56 -1.64
CA ALA A 213 29.69 -4.91 -1.06
C ALA A 213 29.40 -3.45 -0.65
N MET A 214 28.83 -2.65 -1.55
CA MET A 214 28.53 -1.23 -1.29
C MET A 214 27.51 -1.03 -0.16
N VAL A 215 26.48 -1.88 -0.09
CA VAL A 215 25.50 -1.85 1.01
C VAL A 215 26.17 -2.22 2.34
N SER A 216 27.10 -3.17 2.35
CA SER A 216 27.87 -3.51 3.57
C SER A 216 28.75 -2.36 4.06
N GLU A 217 29.16 -1.46 3.17
CA GLU A 217 29.87 -0.21 3.48
C GLU A 217 28.93 0.93 3.92
N GLY A 218 27.62 0.69 3.98
CA GLY A 218 26.61 1.64 4.42
C GLY A 218 26.08 2.57 3.34
N ILE A 219 26.31 2.28 2.05
CA ILE A 219 25.75 3.09 0.96
C ILE A 219 24.26 2.76 0.81
N PRO A 220 23.36 3.76 0.86
CA PRO A 220 21.92 3.54 0.70
C PRO A 220 21.56 2.98 -0.67
N MET A 221 20.54 2.13 -0.74
CA MET A 221 20.10 1.49 -1.99
C MET A 221 19.67 2.49 -3.07
N GLY A 222 18.99 3.58 -2.70
CA GLY A 222 18.59 4.63 -3.63
C GLY A 222 19.79 5.39 -4.20
N ALA A 223 20.85 5.61 -3.40
CA ALA A 223 22.09 6.20 -3.90
C ALA A 223 22.78 5.29 -4.93
N LEU A 224 22.75 3.97 -4.70
CA LEU A 224 23.25 2.98 -5.67
C LEU A 224 22.46 3.00 -6.98
N TRP A 225 21.16 3.21 -6.89
CA TRP A 225 20.31 3.35 -8.07
C TRP A 225 20.66 4.63 -8.85
N PHE A 226 20.70 5.81 -8.20
CA PHE A 226 21.11 7.07 -8.83
C PHE A 226 22.49 7.00 -9.47
N GLY A 227 23.43 6.31 -8.81
CA GLY A 227 24.79 6.09 -9.32
C GLY A 227 24.89 5.04 -10.44
N ASN A 228 23.75 4.49 -10.90
CA ASN A 228 23.68 3.40 -11.90
C ASN A 228 24.44 2.13 -11.50
N HIS A 229 24.68 1.92 -10.20
CA HIS A 229 25.39 0.72 -9.70
C HIS A 229 24.51 -0.54 -9.73
N LEU A 230 23.20 -0.38 -9.83
CA LEU A 230 22.29 -1.52 -10.02
C LEU A 230 22.38 -2.08 -11.45
N GLY A 231 23.03 -1.35 -12.38
CA GLY A 231 23.24 -1.74 -13.77
C GLY A 231 21.95 -1.98 -14.57
N ARG A 232 20.82 -1.70 -13.94
CA ARG A 232 19.47 -1.99 -14.46
C ARG A 232 18.46 -1.06 -13.78
N GLY A 233 17.38 -0.73 -14.50
CA GLY A 233 16.26 0.03 -13.93
C GLY A 233 16.42 1.55 -13.96
N ASN A 234 17.48 2.08 -14.54
CA ASN A 234 17.58 3.50 -14.90
C ASN A 234 17.04 3.65 -16.33
N PRO A 235 16.06 4.55 -16.59
CA PRO A 235 15.50 4.75 -17.93
C PRO A 235 16.54 5.21 -18.93
#